data_68990ab46c60f56ec1dbeef7b6288a2d
#
_entry.id   68990ab46c60f56ec1dbeef7b6288a2d
#
_cell.length_a   1.000
_cell.length_b   1.000
_cell.length_c   1.000
_cell.angle_alpha   90.00
_cell.angle_beta   90.00
_cell.angle_gamma   90.00
#
_symmetry.space_group_name_H-M   'P 1'
#
loop_
_entity.id
_entity.type
_entity.pdbx_description
1 polymer ?
#
loop_
_entity_poly.entity_id
_entity_poly.type
_entity_poly.pdbx_seq_one_letter_code
_entity_poly.pdbx_strand_id
1 'polypeptide(L)'
;MRRVILPICLMLGACVPGNYTYNEPASRAALPQESTMPPMKAFSAPRPVPPQRSNRDIIRDFLDLSFQMESGRMLQHFSRFEGPVTLRVTGEPPITLMADLNRLIHRLRTEAGIDIRRVNDEGANITIEAVSRDDIRRQLPTAACFVVPNISRITQYRSARNARSTDWTRITRREKIAIFVPNDSSPQEVRDCLHEELAQALGPLNDLYRLNDSVFNDDNVHAVLTGFDMLILRAYYAPELRAGMTRREVEARLPAILSRLNPGGDRIGPRFHGSTPRAWIDAIQTALGPGARTAQRREAAIDALRIAQAVGWADHRRAFSHFALGRLTQASDPDFAQDQFATADQFYQRTPGTELHRAFTAAQLASYAIAQGRGEDALMLIGPHLGTAERFENAALLATLQMLRAEALELTGRVAEARSVRLDSLGWARYGYGADWAVRAKLREVGALSPLKGPNG
;
A
#
# COMPACT_ATOMS: atom_id res chain seq x y z
N MET A 1 17.94 -20.31 -35.10
CA MET A 1 18.16 -20.66 -33.68
C MET A 1 17.27 -19.74 -32.84
N ARG A 2 16.11 -20.22 -32.38
CA ARG A 2 15.19 -19.47 -31.51
C ARG A 2 15.84 -19.38 -30.13
N ARG A 3 16.21 -18.16 -29.71
CA ARG A 3 16.64 -17.89 -28.35
C ARG A 3 15.39 -17.97 -27.46
N VAL A 4 15.34 -18.96 -26.57
CA VAL A 4 14.36 -19.06 -25.52
C VAL A 4 14.73 -17.97 -24.48
N ILE A 5 14.01 -16.86 -24.50
CA ILE A 5 14.08 -15.83 -23.46
C ILE A 5 13.29 -16.37 -22.28
N LEU A 6 13.97 -16.73 -21.21
CA LEU A 6 13.35 -17.12 -19.95
C LEU A 6 12.75 -15.85 -19.30
N PRO A 7 11.44 -15.74 -19.13
CA PRO A 7 10.84 -14.56 -18.53
C PRO A 7 11.10 -14.56 -17.02
N ILE A 8 11.79 -13.56 -16.53
CA ILE A 8 12.02 -13.32 -15.11
C ILE A 8 10.81 -12.58 -14.56
N CYS A 9 10.11 -13.21 -13.63
CA CYS A 9 8.98 -12.62 -12.91
C CYS A 9 9.48 -11.52 -11.97
N LEU A 10 9.31 -10.25 -12.33
CA LEU A 10 9.43 -9.12 -11.41
C LEU A 10 8.31 -9.20 -10.37
N MET A 11 8.56 -9.94 -9.30
CA MET A 11 7.70 -9.99 -8.13
C MET A 11 7.91 -8.71 -7.31
N LEU A 12 7.16 -7.66 -7.60
CA LEU A 12 7.00 -6.56 -6.67
C LEU A 12 6.18 -7.08 -5.49
N GLY A 13 6.85 -7.35 -4.37
CA GLY A 13 6.24 -7.52 -3.07
C GLY A 13 5.22 -8.64 -2.87
N ALA A 14 5.37 -9.81 -3.52
CA ALA A 14 4.64 -11.00 -3.10
C ALA A 14 5.60 -11.89 -2.31
N CYS A 15 5.43 -11.97 -0.98
CA CYS A 15 6.13 -12.91 -0.13
C CYS A 15 5.94 -14.33 -0.65
N VAL A 16 7.02 -14.98 -1.08
CA VAL A 16 7.05 -16.43 -1.29
C VAL A 16 7.11 -17.09 0.08
N PRO A 17 6.14 -17.91 0.50
CA PRO A 17 6.29 -18.70 1.71
C PRO A 17 7.28 -19.83 1.43
N GLY A 18 8.51 -19.66 1.87
CA GLY A 18 9.45 -20.76 2.02
C GLY A 18 9.06 -21.61 3.23
N ASN A 19 8.38 -22.73 3.03
CA ASN A 19 8.28 -23.78 4.06
C ASN A 19 9.64 -24.46 4.17
N TYR A 20 10.53 -23.90 4.98
CA TYR A 20 11.70 -24.61 5.48
C TYR A 20 11.49 -24.86 6.97
N THR A 21 11.09 -26.07 7.31
CA THR A 21 11.29 -26.60 8.66
C THR A 21 12.79 -26.82 8.85
N TYR A 22 13.50 -25.82 9.33
CA TYR A 22 14.86 -25.99 9.81
C TYR A 22 14.79 -26.55 11.22
N ASN A 23 15.23 -27.82 11.40
CA ASN A 23 15.73 -28.28 12.68
C ASN A 23 17.11 -27.64 12.86
N GLU A 24 17.17 -26.46 13.46
CA GLU A 24 18.45 -25.86 13.81
C GLU A 24 19.10 -26.64 14.96
N PRO A 25 20.32 -27.18 14.76
CA PRO A 25 21.12 -27.68 15.88
C PRO A 25 21.44 -26.47 16.78
N ALA A 26 21.52 -26.68 18.11
CA ALA A 26 21.91 -25.67 19.07
C ALA A 26 23.22 -25.01 18.61
N SER A 27 23.16 -23.82 18.04
CA SER A 27 24.30 -23.07 17.57
C SER A 27 24.56 -21.89 18.47
N ARG A 28 25.85 -21.57 18.67
CA ARG A 28 26.29 -20.36 19.34
C ARG A 28 25.74 -19.16 18.56
N ALA A 29 25.05 -18.24 19.23
CA ALA A 29 24.54 -17.03 18.57
C ALA A 29 25.66 -16.35 17.78
N ALA A 30 25.52 -16.25 16.48
CA ALA A 30 26.42 -15.45 15.67
C ALA A 30 26.21 -13.99 16.08
N LEU A 31 27.29 -13.26 16.31
CA LEU A 31 27.20 -11.81 16.45
C LEU A 31 26.53 -11.23 15.21
N PRO A 32 25.62 -10.26 15.36
CA PRO A 32 25.02 -9.60 14.21
C PRO A 32 26.12 -9.13 13.27
N GLN A 33 26.18 -9.69 12.08
CA GLN A 33 27.15 -9.25 11.08
C GLN A 33 26.77 -7.83 10.68
N GLU A 34 27.61 -6.84 10.94
CA GLU A 34 27.39 -5.48 10.48
C GLU A 34 27.15 -5.50 8.97
N SER A 35 26.05 -4.89 8.55
CA SER A 35 25.71 -4.80 7.13
C SER A 35 26.80 -4.08 6.37
N THR A 36 27.31 -4.67 5.30
CA THR A 36 28.28 -4.03 4.37
C THR A 36 27.60 -3.08 3.39
N MET A 37 26.27 -2.93 3.48
CA MET A 37 25.49 -2.04 2.62
C MET A 37 25.52 -0.58 3.16
N PRO A 38 25.31 0.42 2.29
CA PRO A 38 25.15 1.80 2.71
C PRO A 38 24.10 1.98 3.79
N PRO A 39 24.17 3.03 4.60
CA PRO A 39 23.13 3.34 5.58
C PRO A 39 21.74 3.40 4.94
N MET A 40 20.71 2.94 5.71
CA MET A 40 19.32 3.06 5.29
C MET A 40 18.96 4.53 5.11
N LYS A 41 18.28 4.84 4.01
CA LYS A 41 17.72 6.17 3.76
C LYS A 41 16.32 6.28 4.36
N ALA A 42 15.93 7.49 4.70
CA ALA A 42 14.57 7.84 5.14
C ALA A 42 14.09 9.05 4.35
N PHE A 43 12.77 9.14 4.15
CA PHE A 43 12.17 10.29 3.49
C PHE A 43 12.17 11.52 4.41
N SER A 44 12.27 12.70 3.80
CA SER A 44 12.01 13.96 4.47
C SER A 44 10.51 14.09 4.80
N ALA A 45 10.12 15.13 5.55
CA ALA A 45 8.71 15.36 5.85
C ALA A 45 7.87 15.45 4.56
N PRO A 46 6.73 14.74 4.47
CA PRO A 46 5.88 14.73 3.29
C PRO A 46 5.30 16.12 3.03
N ARG A 47 5.05 16.42 1.77
CA ARG A 47 4.32 17.60 1.34
C ARG A 47 2.97 17.14 0.80
N PRO A 48 1.93 17.07 1.64
CA PRO A 48 0.62 16.62 1.21
C PRO A 48 0.06 17.54 0.12
N VAL A 49 -0.43 16.93 -0.95
CA VAL A 49 -1.13 17.65 -2.02
C VAL A 49 -2.62 17.63 -1.67
N PRO A 50 -3.29 18.79 -1.63
CA PRO A 50 -4.74 18.84 -1.42
C PRO A 50 -5.48 18.00 -2.47
N PRO A 51 -6.57 17.30 -2.10
CA PRO A 51 -7.31 16.47 -3.04
C PRO A 51 -7.97 17.33 -4.15
N GLN A 52 -7.83 16.88 -5.40
CA GLN A 52 -8.46 17.52 -6.56
C GLN A 52 -9.79 16.85 -6.91
N ARG A 53 -10.72 16.84 -5.93
CA ARG A 53 -12.06 16.23 -6.05
C ARG A 53 -13.14 17.19 -5.61
N SER A 54 -14.35 16.99 -6.15
CA SER A 54 -15.52 17.73 -5.69
C SER A 54 -15.89 17.34 -4.26
N ASN A 55 -16.36 18.31 -3.47
CA ASN A 55 -16.89 18.02 -2.14
C ASN A 55 -18.08 17.05 -2.20
N ARG A 56 -18.84 17.00 -3.29
CA ARG A 56 -19.93 16.02 -3.47
C ARG A 56 -19.40 14.59 -3.58
N ASP A 57 -18.31 14.37 -4.32
CA ASP A 57 -17.67 13.05 -4.37
C ASP A 57 -17.07 12.68 -3.01
N ILE A 58 -16.41 13.63 -2.32
CA ILE A 58 -15.83 13.41 -0.99
C ILE A 58 -16.93 13.06 0.05
N ILE A 59 -18.10 13.69 0.01
CA ILE A 59 -19.23 13.34 0.91
C ILE A 59 -19.62 11.87 0.72
N ARG A 60 -19.82 11.44 -0.52
CA ARG A 60 -20.15 10.05 -0.82
C ARG A 60 -19.07 9.09 -0.36
N ASP A 61 -17.79 9.41 -0.65
CA ASP A 61 -16.66 8.57 -0.27
C ASP A 61 -16.52 8.49 1.25
N PHE A 62 -16.66 9.62 1.97
CA PHE A 62 -16.67 9.67 3.43
C PHE A 62 -17.76 8.75 4.03
N LEU A 63 -18.98 8.83 3.49
CA LEU A 63 -20.09 8.02 3.97
C LEU A 63 -19.88 6.52 3.73
N ASP A 64 -19.35 6.14 2.58
CA ASP A 64 -19.07 4.74 2.26
C ASP A 64 -17.86 4.19 3.04
N LEU A 65 -16.86 5.01 3.31
CA LEU A 65 -15.73 4.69 4.20
C LEU A 65 -16.15 4.52 5.67
N SER A 66 -17.18 5.27 6.11
CA SER A 66 -17.58 5.35 7.52
C SER A 66 -18.69 4.39 7.92
N PHE A 67 -19.56 3.99 6.98
CA PHE A 67 -20.78 3.23 7.27
C PHE A 67 -20.83 1.85 6.62
N GLN A 68 -19.72 1.39 6.08
CA GLN A 68 -19.55 0.06 5.53
C GLN A 68 -18.16 -0.47 5.88
N MET A 69 -18.03 -1.77 6.01
CA MET A 69 -16.74 -2.48 6.13
C MET A 69 -16.36 -3.07 4.76
N GLU A 70 -15.07 -3.38 4.56
CA GLU A 70 -14.55 -4.08 3.37
C GLU A 70 -15.33 -5.35 3.01
N SER A 71 -15.80 -6.08 4.03
CA SER A 71 -16.66 -7.26 3.86
C SER A 71 -18.05 -6.96 3.29
N GLY A 72 -18.41 -5.68 3.09
CA GLY A 72 -19.73 -5.24 2.68
C GLY A 72 -20.75 -5.12 3.82
N ARG A 73 -20.39 -5.48 5.07
CA ARG A 73 -21.28 -5.33 6.24
C ARG A 73 -21.50 -3.85 6.55
N MET A 74 -22.78 -3.48 6.76
CA MET A 74 -23.14 -2.09 7.10
C MET A 74 -22.88 -1.78 8.57
N LEU A 75 -22.38 -0.58 8.83
CA LEU A 75 -22.23 0.01 10.16
C LEU A 75 -23.44 0.93 10.41
N GLN A 76 -24.13 0.71 11.52
CA GLN A 76 -25.36 1.47 11.85
C GLN A 76 -25.03 2.87 12.38
N HIS A 77 -23.88 3.03 13.02
CA HIS A 77 -23.49 4.25 13.70
C HIS A 77 -22.11 4.72 13.28
N PHE A 78 -21.96 6.01 13.18
CA PHE A 78 -20.67 6.67 13.08
C PHE A 78 -19.91 6.47 14.38
N SER A 79 -18.67 5.96 14.33
CA SER A 79 -17.87 5.70 15.52
C SER A 79 -16.51 6.37 15.46
N ARG A 80 -16.14 7.08 16.52
CA ARG A 80 -14.82 7.72 16.68
C ARG A 80 -14.49 7.83 18.19
N PHE A 81 -13.25 8.23 18.48
CA PHE A 81 -12.90 8.69 19.82
C PHE A 81 -13.48 10.09 20.08
N GLU A 82 -13.95 10.33 21.29
CA GLU A 82 -14.50 11.62 21.72
C GLU A 82 -13.59 12.26 22.78
N GLY A 83 -12.51 12.87 22.34
CA GLY A 83 -11.51 13.51 23.20
C GLY A 83 -10.09 13.18 22.82
N PRO A 84 -9.09 13.52 23.64
CA PRO A 84 -7.70 13.20 23.41
C PRO A 84 -7.47 11.70 23.25
N VAL A 85 -6.70 11.31 22.24
CA VAL A 85 -6.40 9.90 21.94
C VAL A 85 -5.02 9.57 22.49
N THR A 86 -4.92 8.54 23.32
CA THR A 86 -3.65 8.03 23.80
C THR A 86 -3.26 6.74 23.09
N LEU A 87 -1.98 6.61 22.74
CA LEU A 87 -1.46 5.47 21.99
C LEU A 87 -0.20 4.92 22.66
N ARG A 88 -0.09 3.59 22.76
CA ARG A 88 1.13 2.89 23.20
C ARG A 88 1.59 1.86 22.21
N VAL A 89 2.87 1.49 22.28
CA VAL A 89 3.48 0.40 21.52
C VAL A 89 3.90 -0.71 22.45
N THR A 90 3.64 -1.95 22.07
CA THR A 90 3.97 -3.17 22.82
C THR A 90 4.52 -4.24 21.88
N GLY A 91 4.90 -5.40 22.41
CA GLY A 91 5.52 -6.49 21.66
C GLY A 91 7.00 -6.21 21.38
N GLU A 92 7.48 -6.62 20.20
CA GLU A 92 8.88 -6.49 19.77
C GLU A 92 9.00 -5.56 18.55
N PRO A 93 8.84 -4.24 18.72
CA PRO A 93 8.82 -3.32 17.59
C PRO A 93 10.19 -3.26 16.89
N PRO A 94 10.24 -3.31 15.55
CA PRO A 94 11.48 -3.10 14.81
C PRO A 94 12.01 -1.69 15.03
N ILE A 95 13.32 -1.51 14.90
CA ILE A 95 14.03 -0.26 15.23
C ILE A 95 13.48 0.99 14.51
N THR A 96 12.93 0.83 13.30
CA THR A 96 12.39 1.93 12.49
C THR A 96 10.99 2.34 12.91
N LEU A 97 10.20 1.45 13.55
CA LEU A 97 8.79 1.68 13.87
C LEU A 97 8.57 2.98 14.66
N MET A 98 9.41 3.24 15.66
CA MET A 98 9.21 4.39 16.53
C MET A 98 9.43 5.73 15.82
N ALA A 99 10.38 5.80 14.89
CA ALA A 99 10.63 6.99 14.09
C ALA A 99 9.46 7.26 13.12
N ASP A 100 8.97 6.22 12.45
CA ASP A 100 7.86 6.29 11.52
C ASP A 100 6.55 6.66 12.23
N LEU A 101 6.27 6.03 13.37
CA LEU A 101 5.11 6.35 14.20
C LEU A 101 5.12 7.79 14.70
N ASN A 102 6.26 8.30 15.16
CA ASN A 102 6.35 9.68 15.63
C ASN A 102 6.09 10.69 14.50
N ARG A 103 6.56 10.40 13.27
CA ARG A 103 6.25 11.21 12.08
C ARG A 103 4.76 11.17 11.75
N LEU A 104 4.15 9.99 11.80
CA LEU A 104 2.72 9.82 11.55
C LEU A 104 1.86 10.56 12.60
N ILE A 105 2.20 10.44 13.89
CA ILE A 105 1.51 11.19 14.96
C ILE A 105 1.63 12.70 14.74
N HIS A 106 2.80 13.19 14.35
CA HIS A 106 2.99 14.59 14.02
C HIS A 106 2.08 15.04 12.87
N ARG A 107 1.99 14.25 11.79
CA ARG A 107 1.09 14.52 10.67
C ARG A 107 -0.39 14.52 11.08
N LEU A 108 -0.82 13.54 11.86
CA LEU A 108 -2.21 13.46 12.34
C LEU A 108 -2.59 14.69 13.19
N ARG A 109 -1.65 15.21 13.98
CA ARG A 109 -1.87 16.42 14.78
C ARG A 109 -1.90 17.69 13.92
N THR A 110 -0.96 17.84 13.00
CA THR A 110 -0.78 19.09 12.24
C THR A 110 -1.67 19.17 11.00
N GLU A 111 -1.90 18.04 10.30
CA GLU A 111 -2.67 18.00 9.08
C GLU A 111 -4.14 17.64 9.31
N ALA A 112 -4.45 16.71 10.22
CA ALA A 112 -5.81 16.30 10.52
C ALA A 112 -6.39 16.94 11.79
N GLY A 113 -5.59 17.62 12.60
CA GLY A 113 -6.03 18.30 13.83
C GLY A 113 -6.46 17.34 14.94
N ILE A 114 -5.99 16.11 14.94
CA ILE A 114 -6.35 15.07 15.92
C ILE A 114 -5.44 15.22 17.14
N ASP A 115 -6.01 15.39 18.33
CA ASP A 115 -5.25 15.39 19.58
C ASP A 115 -4.86 13.96 19.96
N ILE A 116 -3.77 13.47 19.38
CA ILE A 116 -3.21 12.14 19.61
C ILE A 116 -1.81 12.24 20.18
N ARG A 117 -1.51 11.43 21.19
CA ARG A 117 -0.19 11.39 21.83
C ARG A 117 0.21 9.98 22.26
N ARG A 118 1.51 9.72 22.23
CA ARG A 118 2.06 8.48 22.76
C ARG A 118 2.19 8.54 24.27
N VAL A 119 1.85 7.42 24.92
CA VAL A 119 1.97 7.17 26.36
C VAL A 119 2.53 5.78 26.61
N ASN A 120 2.93 5.49 27.86
CA ASN A 120 3.32 4.13 28.27
C ASN A 120 2.26 3.44 29.14
N ASP A 121 1.09 4.06 29.31
CA ASP A 121 0.00 3.60 30.16
C ASP A 121 -0.73 2.40 29.54
N GLU A 122 -1.06 1.39 30.38
CA GLU A 122 -1.89 0.25 29.97
C GLU A 122 -3.32 0.63 29.59
N GLY A 123 -3.82 1.75 30.08
CA GLY A 123 -5.12 2.32 29.76
C GLY A 123 -5.17 3.09 28.44
N ALA A 124 -4.09 3.09 27.63
CA ALA A 124 -4.08 3.79 26.35
C ALA A 124 -5.25 3.36 25.46
N ASN A 125 -5.84 4.34 24.75
CA ASN A 125 -6.96 4.12 23.81
C ASN A 125 -6.56 3.21 22.65
N ILE A 126 -5.35 3.36 22.12
CA ILE A 126 -4.85 2.54 21.03
C ILE A 126 -3.60 1.80 21.50
N THR A 127 -3.56 0.49 21.31
CA THR A 127 -2.35 -0.32 21.51
C THR A 127 -1.88 -0.85 20.17
N ILE A 128 -0.68 -0.46 19.74
CA ILE A 128 0.01 -1.07 18.60
C ILE A 128 0.88 -2.19 19.17
N GLU A 129 0.56 -3.43 18.85
CA GLU A 129 1.36 -4.59 19.23
C GLU A 129 2.14 -5.11 18.04
N ALA A 130 3.48 -5.06 18.13
CA ALA A 130 4.36 -5.62 17.13
C ALA A 130 4.57 -7.11 17.40
N VAL A 131 4.12 -7.95 16.47
CA VAL A 131 4.11 -9.43 16.58
C VAL A 131 4.69 -10.05 15.32
N SER A 132 4.97 -11.37 15.33
CA SER A 132 5.45 -12.04 14.13
C SER A 132 4.36 -12.07 13.03
N ARG A 133 4.78 -12.04 11.77
CA ARG A 133 3.87 -12.25 10.63
C ARG A 133 3.09 -13.57 10.75
N ASP A 134 3.71 -14.60 11.29
CA ASP A 134 3.05 -15.89 11.53
C ASP A 134 1.95 -15.79 12.58
N ASP A 135 2.12 -14.96 13.62
CA ASP A 135 1.04 -14.71 14.58
C ASP A 135 -0.16 -14.02 13.94
N ILE A 136 0.09 -13.04 13.06
CA ILE A 136 -0.95 -12.37 12.29
C ILE A 136 -1.69 -13.36 11.39
N ARG A 137 -0.96 -14.12 10.57
CA ARG A 137 -1.53 -15.10 9.62
C ARG A 137 -2.30 -16.23 10.28
N ARG A 138 -1.91 -16.64 11.48
CA ARG A 138 -2.70 -17.61 12.26
C ARG A 138 -4.10 -17.08 12.63
N GLN A 139 -4.28 -15.78 12.71
CA GLN A 139 -5.57 -15.16 13.00
C GLN A 139 -6.33 -14.80 11.72
N LEU A 140 -5.66 -14.13 10.78
CA LEU A 140 -6.17 -13.68 9.50
C LEU A 140 -5.17 -14.06 8.39
N PRO A 141 -5.35 -15.19 7.70
CA PRO A 141 -4.36 -15.74 6.78
C PRO A 141 -3.97 -14.83 5.61
N THR A 142 -4.82 -13.89 5.24
CA THR A 142 -4.62 -12.97 4.11
C THR A 142 -4.14 -11.58 4.53
N ALA A 143 -4.22 -11.24 5.82
CA ALA A 143 -3.86 -9.91 6.32
C ALA A 143 -2.34 -9.78 6.55
N ALA A 144 -1.77 -8.63 6.22
CA ALA A 144 -0.43 -8.21 6.62
C ALA A 144 -0.42 -7.57 8.01
N CYS A 145 -1.45 -6.84 8.34
CA CYS A 145 -1.76 -6.18 9.60
C CYS A 145 -3.27 -6.10 9.78
N PHE A 146 -3.76 -5.72 10.94
CA PHE A 146 -5.20 -5.53 11.15
C PHE A 146 -5.54 -4.79 12.44
N VAL A 147 -6.74 -4.23 12.51
CA VAL A 147 -7.26 -3.44 13.62
C VAL A 147 -8.49 -4.12 14.26
N VAL A 148 -8.57 -4.13 15.60
CA VAL A 148 -9.65 -4.77 16.35
C VAL A 148 -10.10 -3.91 17.53
N PRO A 149 -11.43 -3.74 17.75
CA PRO A 149 -11.94 -3.01 18.91
C PRO A 149 -11.92 -3.82 20.20
N ASN A 150 -11.83 -3.12 21.33
CA ASN A 150 -12.02 -3.62 22.69
C ASN A 150 -11.04 -4.68 23.18
N ILE A 151 -9.88 -4.81 22.55
CA ILE A 151 -8.75 -5.63 23.01
C ILE A 151 -7.45 -4.82 22.98
N SER A 152 -6.35 -5.41 23.49
CA SER A 152 -5.01 -4.80 23.46
C SER A 152 -3.90 -5.79 23.07
N ARG A 153 -4.18 -7.08 22.97
CA ARG A 153 -3.17 -8.13 22.69
C ARG A 153 -3.71 -9.15 21.72
N ILE A 154 -2.83 -9.69 20.87
CA ILE A 154 -3.20 -10.72 19.90
C ILE A 154 -3.69 -12.01 20.59
N THR A 155 -3.21 -12.31 21.79
CA THR A 155 -3.67 -13.44 22.60
C THR A 155 -5.14 -13.28 23.03
N GLN A 156 -5.58 -12.05 23.32
CA GLN A 156 -7.00 -11.75 23.60
C GLN A 156 -7.86 -11.95 22.35
N TYR A 157 -7.35 -11.60 21.17
CA TYR A 157 -8.08 -11.80 19.92
C TYR A 157 -8.37 -13.27 19.66
N ARG A 158 -7.46 -14.17 19.95
CA ARG A 158 -7.67 -15.63 19.79
C ARG A 158 -8.94 -16.14 20.49
N SER A 159 -9.21 -15.62 21.68
CA SER A 159 -10.40 -16.01 22.47
C SER A 159 -11.65 -15.17 22.15
N ALA A 160 -11.48 -13.96 21.66
CA ALA A 160 -12.54 -12.98 21.50
C ALA A 160 -12.94 -12.68 20.04
N ARG A 161 -12.35 -13.37 19.04
CA ARG A 161 -12.58 -13.03 17.62
C ARG A 161 -14.05 -13.13 17.17
N ASN A 162 -14.86 -13.94 17.84
CA ASN A 162 -16.30 -14.09 17.59
C ASN A 162 -17.14 -13.44 18.70
N ALA A 163 -16.54 -12.68 19.60
CA ALA A 163 -17.25 -12.03 20.68
C ALA A 163 -18.01 -10.78 20.18
N ARG A 164 -19.10 -10.45 20.84
CA ARG A 164 -19.86 -9.23 20.55
C ARG A 164 -19.02 -7.95 20.74
N SER A 165 -18.05 -7.99 21.66
CA SER A 165 -17.17 -6.85 21.96
C SER A 165 -16.20 -6.51 20.83
N THR A 166 -15.81 -7.49 20.00
CA THR A 166 -14.89 -7.28 18.88
C THR A 166 -15.63 -7.12 17.54
N ASP A 167 -16.94 -7.08 17.53
CA ASP A 167 -17.75 -6.86 16.34
C ASP A 167 -17.93 -5.35 16.06
N TRP A 168 -17.28 -4.85 15.04
CA TRP A 168 -17.34 -3.46 14.58
C TRP A 168 -18.76 -2.94 14.35
N THR A 169 -19.70 -3.78 13.92
CA THR A 169 -21.10 -3.38 13.69
C THR A 169 -21.84 -2.97 14.96
N ARG A 170 -21.26 -3.27 16.12
CA ARG A 170 -21.82 -2.93 17.44
C ARG A 170 -21.15 -1.74 18.11
N ILE A 171 -20.08 -1.21 17.49
CA ILE A 171 -19.32 -0.11 18.06
C ILE A 171 -20.02 1.19 17.73
N THR A 172 -20.51 1.87 18.75
CA THR A 172 -21.09 3.23 18.65
C THR A 172 -20.09 4.30 19.00
N ARG A 173 -19.11 3.99 19.86
CA ARG A 173 -18.02 4.88 20.29
C ARG A 173 -16.74 4.09 20.41
N ARG A 174 -15.63 4.68 19.99
CA ARG A 174 -14.30 4.05 20.14
C ARG A 174 -13.70 4.45 21.47
N GLU A 175 -13.25 3.47 22.25
CA GLU A 175 -12.61 3.67 23.55
C GLU A 175 -11.28 2.93 23.64
N LYS A 176 -11.22 1.71 23.09
CA LYS A 176 -10.05 0.86 23.13
C LYS A 176 -9.91 0.10 21.83
N ILE A 177 -8.75 0.18 21.19
CA ILE A 177 -8.46 -0.47 19.90
C ILE A 177 -7.06 -1.07 19.93
N ALA A 178 -6.91 -2.27 19.40
CA ALA A 178 -5.62 -2.88 19.12
C ALA A 178 -5.31 -2.83 17.62
N ILE A 179 -4.05 -2.56 17.30
CA ILE A 179 -3.47 -2.65 15.96
C ILE A 179 -2.35 -3.69 16.05
N PHE A 180 -2.35 -4.68 15.15
CA PHE A 180 -1.31 -5.69 15.06
C PHE A 180 -0.48 -5.46 13.81
N VAL A 181 0.82 -5.21 14.00
CA VAL A 181 1.78 -4.97 12.91
C VAL A 181 2.89 -6.01 12.92
N PRO A 182 3.44 -6.42 11.75
CA PRO A 182 4.51 -7.40 11.70
C PRO A 182 5.84 -6.80 12.22
N ASN A 183 6.57 -7.57 13.03
CA ASN A 183 7.89 -7.16 13.53
C ASN A 183 9.06 -7.71 12.68
N ASP A 184 8.76 -8.62 11.75
CA ASP A 184 9.69 -9.36 10.89
C ASP A 184 9.52 -9.01 9.39
N SER A 185 8.95 -7.85 9.09
CA SER A 185 8.76 -7.32 7.75
C SER A 185 9.75 -6.20 7.42
N SER A 186 9.76 -5.74 6.17
CA SER A 186 10.56 -4.58 5.77
C SER A 186 10.10 -3.31 6.50
N PRO A 187 11.00 -2.33 6.73
CA PRO A 187 10.61 -1.05 7.33
C PRO A 187 9.45 -0.37 6.61
N GLN A 188 9.43 -0.41 5.27
CA GLN A 188 8.31 0.15 4.51
C GLN A 188 7.00 -0.57 4.81
N GLU A 189 6.95 -1.90 4.79
CA GLU A 189 5.73 -2.66 5.07
C GLU A 189 5.18 -2.39 6.49
N VAL A 190 6.07 -2.27 7.48
CA VAL A 190 5.67 -1.89 8.84
C VAL A 190 5.10 -0.48 8.87
N ARG A 191 5.70 0.48 8.16
CA ARG A 191 5.19 1.84 8.05
C ARG A 191 3.85 1.90 7.32
N ASP A 192 3.71 1.15 6.24
CA ASP A 192 2.46 1.07 5.46
C ASP A 192 1.32 0.59 6.37
N CYS A 193 1.54 -0.47 7.13
CA CYS A 193 0.64 -0.95 8.18
C CYS A 193 0.32 0.14 9.23
N LEU A 194 1.32 0.92 9.68
CA LEU A 194 1.07 1.99 10.65
C LEU A 194 0.13 3.06 10.08
N HIS A 195 0.31 3.45 8.82
CA HIS A 195 -0.52 4.49 8.19
C HIS A 195 -1.96 4.03 8.01
N GLU A 196 -2.15 2.84 7.48
CA GLU A 196 -3.47 2.28 7.20
C GLU A 196 -4.23 1.96 8.49
N GLU A 197 -3.65 1.12 9.36
CA GLU A 197 -4.35 0.63 10.55
C GLU A 197 -4.58 1.72 11.59
N LEU A 198 -3.67 2.71 11.72
CA LEU A 198 -3.91 3.82 12.62
C LEU A 198 -5.01 4.74 12.10
N ALA A 199 -5.11 4.94 10.79
CA ALA A 199 -6.21 5.70 10.20
C ALA A 199 -7.53 4.95 10.34
N GLN A 200 -7.56 3.63 10.13
CA GLN A 200 -8.73 2.78 10.39
C GLN A 200 -9.11 2.77 11.88
N ALA A 201 -8.14 2.72 12.79
CA ALA A 201 -8.39 2.84 14.23
C ALA A 201 -9.02 4.18 14.62
N LEU A 202 -8.70 5.26 13.90
CA LEU A 202 -9.24 6.60 14.13
C LEU A 202 -10.58 6.85 13.44
N GLY A 203 -10.86 6.21 12.30
CA GLY A 203 -12.04 6.58 11.52
C GLY A 203 -12.54 5.50 10.54
N PRO A 204 -12.20 5.59 9.26
CA PRO A 204 -12.71 4.74 8.20
C PRO A 204 -12.46 3.24 8.44
N LEU A 205 -13.40 2.38 8.03
CA LEU A 205 -13.28 0.90 8.17
C LEU A 205 -13.56 0.18 6.85
N ASN A 206 -13.51 0.89 5.73
CA ASN A 206 -13.76 0.34 4.40
C ASN A 206 -12.67 0.78 3.43
N ASP A 207 -12.44 -0.04 2.42
CA ASP A 207 -11.60 0.28 1.28
C ASP A 207 -12.44 0.37 0.02
N LEU A 208 -12.10 1.35 -0.80
CA LEU A 208 -12.90 1.67 -1.98
C LEU A 208 -11.98 1.76 -3.20
N TYR A 209 -11.98 0.75 -4.06
CA TYR A 209 -11.18 0.72 -5.30
C TYR A 209 -11.40 1.90 -6.26
N ARG A 210 -12.41 2.75 -6.00
CA ARG A 210 -12.58 4.00 -6.77
C ARG A 210 -11.71 5.17 -6.29
N LEU A 211 -10.97 4.99 -5.17
CA LEU A 211 -10.12 6.01 -4.55
C LEU A 211 -8.67 5.83 -5.02
N ASN A 212 -8.34 6.38 -6.15
CA ASN A 212 -6.99 6.24 -6.76
C ASN A 212 -5.88 7.06 -6.09
N ASP A 213 -6.18 7.85 -5.07
CA ASP A 213 -5.25 8.72 -4.34
C ASP A 213 -5.39 8.57 -2.81
N SER A 214 -5.62 7.35 -2.35
CA SER A 214 -5.91 7.04 -0.94
C SER A 214 -5.27 5.73 -0.50
N VAL A 215 -4.90 5.64 0.78
CA VAL A 215 -4.56 4.36 1.42
C VAL A 215 -5.81 3.50 1.66
N PHE A 216 -7.01 4.10 1.66
CA PHE A 216 -8.30 3.39 1.73
C PHE A 216 -8.70 2.85 0.35
N ASN A 217 -7.74 2.24 -0.33
CA ASN A 217 -7.91 1.55 -1.60
C ASN A 217 -7.06 0.27 -1.58
N ASP A 218 -7.72 -0.87 -1.64
CA ASP A 218 -7.13 -2.21 -1.56
C ASP A 218 -6.28 -2.59 -2.82
N ASP A 219 -5.81 -1.58 -3.60
CA ASP A 219 -4.84 -1.78 -4.68
C ASP A 219 -3.38 -1.77 -4.20
N ASN A 220 -3.14 -1.41 -2.95
CA ASN A 220 -1.83 -1.37 -2.29
C ASN A 220 -0.78 -0.50 -3.01
N VAL A 221 -1.23 0.56 -3.69
CA VAL A 221 -0.34 1.49 -4.40
C VAL A 221 0.15 2.61 -3.47
N HIS A 222 -0.77 3.21 -2.70
CA HIS A 222 -0.42 4.23 -1.73
C HIS A 222 -0.05 3.61 -0.38
N ALA A 223 1.16 3.92 0.09
CA ALA A 223 1.75 3.36 1.30
C ALA A 223 1.73 4.34 2.49
N VAL A 224 1.40 5.62 2.25
CA VAL A 224 1.32 6.65 3.29
C VAL A 224 0.07 7.50 3.08
N LEU A 225 -0.53 7.96 4.18
CA LEU A 225 -1.72 8.82 4.15
C LEU A 225 -1.51 10.01 3.22
N THR A 226 -2.42 10.17 2.28
CA THR A 226 -2.42 11.23 1.28
C THR A 226 -3.10 12.49 1.81
N GLY A 227 -3.12 13.56 1.02
CA GLY A 227 -3.88 14.76 1.36
C GLY A 227 -5.39 14.50 1.41
N PHE A 228 -5.91 13.56 0.61
CA PHE A 228 -7.30 13.12 0.67
C PHE A 228 -7.58 12.40 2.01
N ASP A 229 -6.73 11.45 2.41
CA ASP A 229 -6.90 10.71 3.66
C ASP A 229 -6.86 11.64 4.88
N MET A 230 -5.95 12.60 4.89
CA MET A 230 -5.88 13.61 5.95
C MET A 230 -7.11 14.51 5.99
N LEU A 231 -7.70 14.84 4.85
CA LEU A 231 -8.97 15.58 4.79
C LEU A 231 -10.14 14.74 5.32
N ILE A 232 -10.21 13.45 4.98
CA ILE A 232 -11.21 12.52 5.54
C ILE A 232 -11.08 12.46 7.07
N LEU A 233 -9.86 12.25 7.59
CA LEU A 233 -9.63 12.21 9.04
C LEU A 233 -9.94 13.56 9.73
N ARG A 234 -9.61 14.69 9.10
CA ARG A 234 -9.97 16.01 9.60
C ARG A 234 -11.49 16.21 9.67
N ALA A 235 -12.22 15.76 8.64
CA ALA A 235 -13.68 15.78 8.64
C ALA A 235 -14.26 14.84 9.70
N TYR A 236 -13.64 13.67 9.91
CA TYR A 236 -14.02 12.71 10.95
C TYR A 236 -14.03 13.34 12.35
N TYR A 237 -13.05 14.21 12.63
CA TYR A 237 -12.89 14.89 13.93
C TYR A 237 -13.45 16.32 13.95
N ALA A 238 -14.23 16.69 12.93
CA ALA A 238 -14.94 17.97 12.96
C ALA A 238 -15.91 18.04 14.17
N PRO A 239 -16.02 19.20 14.82
CA PRO A 239 -16.82 19.35 16.04
C PRO A 239 -18.33 19.12 15.82
N GLU A 240 -18.79 19.21 14.59
CA GLU A 240 -20.18 18.99 14.20
C GLU A 240 -20.57 17.50 14.16
N LEU A 241 -19.59 16.59 14.09
CA LEU A 241 -19.82 15.14 14.10
C LEU A 241 -19.59 14.58 15.50
N ARG A 242 -20.33 13.53 15.85
CA ARG A 242 -20.23 12.82 17.14
C ARG A 242 -20.45 11.32 16.95
N ALA A 243 -19.80 10.53 17.79
CA ALA A 243 -20.03 9.10 17.91
C ALA A 243 -21.53 8.80 18.16
N GLY A 244 -22.05 7.76 17.57
CA GLY A 244 -23.47 7.34 17.65
C GLY A 244 -24.38 7.98 16.60
N MET A 245 -23.92 8.95 15.81
CA MET A 245 -24.72 9.53 14.72
C MET A 245 -25.06 8.49 13.65
N THR A 246 -26.24 8.61 13.07
CA THR A 246 -26.66 7.85 11.90
C THR A 246 -26.04 8.38 10.61
N ARG A 247 -26.05 7.58 9.56
CA ARG A 247 -25.58 8.00 8.22
C ARG A 247 -26.25 9.29 7.76
N ARG A 248 -27.56 9.42 7.95
CA ARG A 248 -28.34 10.62 7.56
C ARG A 248 -27.94 11.87 8.32
N GLU A 249 -27.65 11.74 9.63
CA GLU A 249 -27.22 12.87 10.46
C GLU A 249 -25.83 13.35 10.07
N VAL A 250 -24.92 12.44 9.74
CA VAL A 250 -23.58 12.76 9.25
C VAL A 250 -23.66 13.41 7.87
N GLU A 251 -24.42 12.82 6.94
CA GLU A 251 -24.61 13.32 5.58
C GLU A 251 -25.12 14.77 5.57
N ALA A 252 -26.07 15.11 6.44
CA ALA A 252 -26.63 16.46 6.54
C ALA A 252 -25.59 17.52 6.98
N ARG A 253 -24.50 17.12 7.67
CA ARG A 253 -23.46 18.03 8.20
C ARG A 253 -22.25 18.18 7.30
N LEU A 254 -21.95 17.14 6.50
CA LEU A 254 -20.76 17.09 5.67
C LEU A 254 -20.61 18.25 4.67
N PRO A 255 -21.67 18.77 4.01
CA PRO A 255 -21.52 19.90 3.10
C PRO A 255 -20.85 21.11 3.74
N ALA A 256 -21.36 21.55 4.89
CA ALA A 256 -20.80 22.69 5.62
C ALA A 256 -19.38 22.45 6.14
N ILE A 257 -19.11 21.22 6.62
CA ILE A 257 -17.78 20.79 7.06
C ILE A 257 -16.79 20.88 5.92
N LEU A 258 -17.11 20.26 4.75
CA LEU A 258 -16.19 20.21 3.63
C LEU A 258 -16.02 21.55 2.92
N SER A 259 -17.07 22.38 2.82
CA SER A 259 -16.91 23.76 2.32
C SER A 259 -15.92 24.58 3.15
N ARG A 260 -15.89 24.36 4.47
CA ARG A 260 -14.92 24.98 5.37
C ARG A 260 -13.51 24.37 5.27
N LEU A 261 -13.40 23.02 5.18
CA LEU A 261 -12.11 22.33 5.21
C LEU A 261 -11.44 22.25 3.83
N ASN A 262 -12.23 22.22 2.75
CA ASN A 262 -11.80 22.09 1.35
C ASN A 262 -12.61 23.02 0.44
N PRO A 263 -12.48 24.35 0.57
CA PRO A 263 -13.28 25.31 -0.22
C PRO A 263 -13.02 25.20 -1.73
N GLY A 264 -11.88 24.67 -2.14
CA GLY A 264 -11.58 24.36 -3.53
C GLY A 264 -12.50 23.32 -4.13
N GLY A 265 -12.91 22.33 -3.34
CA GLY A 265 -13.76 21.23 -3.78
C GLY A 265 -15.20 21.62 -4.13
N ASP A 266 -15.69 22.77 -3.65
CA ASP A 266 -17.00 23.29 -4.03
C ASP A 266 -17.05 23.78 -5.48
N ARG A 267 -15.89 24.12 -6.04
CA ARG A 267 -15.74 24.62 -7.42
C ARG A 267 -15.44 23.52 -8.43
N ILE A 268 -15.17 22.30 -7.95
CA ILE A 268 -14.87 21.16 -8.82
C ILE A 268 -16.19 20.41 -9.12
N GLY A 269 -16.43 20.14 -10.40
CA GLY A 269 -17.57 19.32 -10.83
C GLY A 269 -17.43 17.85 -10.35
N PRO A 270 -18.53 17.22 -9.93
CA PRO A 270 -18.49 15.81 -9.49
C PRO A 270 -18.18 14.87 -10.66
N ARG A 271 -17.41 13.81 -10.40
CA ARG A 271 -17.04 12.80 -11.40
C ARG A 271 -17.93 11.55 -11.36
N PHE A 272 -18.67 11.36 -10.29
CA PHE A 272 -19.60 10.24 -10.09
C PHE A 272 -19.06 8.85 -10.48
N HIS A 273 -17.88 8.51 -9.99
CA HIS A 273 -17.41 7.13 -10.13
C HIS A 273 -18.37 6.16 -9.43
N GLY A 274 -18.97 5.26 -10.20
CA GLY A 274 -19.89 4.25 -9.65
C GLY A 274 -19.21 3.34 -8.63
N SER A 275 -20.01 2.66 -7.82
CA SER A 275 -19.52 1.63 -6.89
C SER A 275 -18.81 0.52 -7.65
N THR A 276 -17.82 -0.11 -6.98
CA THR A 276 -17.13 -1.27 -7.56
C THR A 276 -17.95 -2.53 -7.31
N PRO A 277 -18.33 -3.30 -8.34
CA PRO A 277 -19.07 -4.55 -8.17
C PRO A 277 -18.28 -5.57 -7.33
N ARG A 278 -18.97 -6.25 -6.41
CA ARG A 278 -18.35 -7.27 -5.57
C ARG A 278 -17.62 -8.36 -6.38
N ALA A 279 -18.23 -8.78 -7.50
CA ALA A 279 -17.63 -9.78 -8.39
C ALA A 279 -16.26 -9.36 -8.93
N TRP A 280 -16.04 -8.07 -9.21
CA TRP A 280 -14.75 -7.55 -9.62
C TRP A 280 -13.74 -7.57 -8.46
N ILE A 281 -14.18 -7.17 -7.26
CA ILE A 281 -13.35 -7.19 -6.04
C ILE A 281 -12.88 -8.62 -5.77
N ASP A 282 -13.80 -9.59 -5.75
CA ASP A 282 -13.49 -11.01 -5.53
C ASP A 282 -12.51 -11.55 -6.59
N ALA A 283 -12.68 -11.13 -7.85
CA ALA A 283 -11.78 -11.51 -8.94
C ALA A 283 -10.37 -10.92 -8.74
N ILE A 284 -10.23 -9.64 -8.38
CA ILE A 284 -8.94 -9.01 -8.10
C ILE A 284 -8.27 -9.64 -6.87
N GLN A 285 -8.99 -9.87 -5.78
CA GLN A 285 -8.48 -10.52 -4.58
C GLN A 285 -8.01 -11.94 -4.87
N THR A 286 -8.72 -12.69 -5.70
CA THR A 286 -8.27 -14.02 -6.17
C THR A 286 -7.04 -13.93 -7.06
N ALA A 287 -7.00 -12.97 -7.97
CA ALA A 287 -5.89 -12.79 -8.92
C ALA A 287 -4.58 -12.41 -8.22
N LEU A 288 -4.63 -11.44 -7.30
CA LEU A 288 -3.43 -10.84 -6.68
C LEU A 288 -3.17 -11.33 -5.26
N GLY A 289 -4.19 -11.78 -4.55
CA GLY A 289 -4.10 -12.27 -3.17
C GLY A 289 -3.44 -13.64 -3.05
N PRO A 290 -3.16 -14.09 -1.82
CA PRO A 290 -2.59 -15.42 -1.55
C PRO A 290 -3.62 -16.53 -1.67
N GLY A 291 -3.16 -17.80 -1.78
CA GLY A 291 -3.98 -19.00 -1.64
C GLY A 291 -4.51 -19.62 -2.93
N ALA A 292 -4.66 -18.87 -4.01
CA ALA A 292 -5.11 -19.41 -5.30
C ALA A 292 -3.94 -19.97 -6.14
N ARG A 293 -4.21 -21.02 -6.92
CA ARG A 293 -3.21 -21.59 -7.86
C ARG A 293 -2.99 -20.65 -9.06
N THR A 294 -1.83 -20.72 -9.70
CA THR A 294 -1.46 -19.84 -10.83
C THR A 294 -2.52 -19.78 -11.93
N ALA A 295 -3.10 -20.92 -12.34
CA ALA A 295 -4.17 -20.95 -13.33
C ALA A 295 -5.42 -20.18 -12.87
N GLN A 296 -5.88 -20.41 -11.64
CA GLN A 296 -7.03 -19.73 -11.05
C GLN A 296 -6.80 -18.22 -10.93
N ARG A 297 -5.59 -17.80 -10.55
CA ARG A 297 -5.21 -16.37 -10.48
C ARG A 297 -5.31 -15.72 -11.86
N ARG A 298 -4.83 -16.41 -12.91
CA ARG A 298 -4.90 -15.87 -14.27
C ARG A 298 -6.34 -15.78 -14.77
N GLU A 299 -7.16 -16.79 -14.56
CA GLU A 299 -8.60 -16.77 -14.88
C GLU A 299 -9.29 -15.60 -14.15
N ALA A 300 -9.04 -15.42 -12.87
CA ALA A 300 -9.62 -14.33 -12.09
C ALA A 300 -9.18 -12.95 -12.63
N ALA A 301 -7.95 -12.77 -13.09
CA ALA A 301 -7.53 -11.53 -13.74
C ALA A 301 -8.24 -11.27 -15.06
N ILE A 302 -8.49 -12.32 -15.86
CA ILE A 302 -9.30 -12.25 -17.09
C ILE A 302 -10.74 -11.85 -16.74
N ASP A 303 -11.32 -12.44 -15.69
CA ASP A 303 -12.68 -12.13 -15.24
C ASP A 303 -12.78 -10.68 -14.75
N ALA A 304 -11.79 -10.21 -13.97
CA ALA A 304 -11.74 -8.82 -13.53
C ALA A 304 -11.72 -7.85 -14.72
N LEU A 305 -10.91 -8.12 -15.73
CA LEU A 305 -10.87 -7.29 -16.94
C LEU A 305 -12.19 -7.35 -17.71
N ARG A 306 -12.79 -8.52 -17.86
CA ARG A 306 -14.09 -8.69 -18.52
C ARG A 306 -15.20 -7.90 -17.81
N ILE A 307 -15.24 -7.96 -16.48
CA ILE A 307 -16.20 -7.17 -15.68
C ILE A 307 -15.94 -5.68 -15.87
N ALA A 308 -14.70 -5.22 -15.80
CA ALA A 308 -14.33 -3.81 -16.01
C ALA A 308 -14.78 -3.31 -17.40
N GLN A 309 -14.68 -4.16 -18.43
CA GLN A 309 -15.15 -3.89 -19.79
C GLN A 309 -16.68 -3.82 -19.86
N ALA A 310 -17.37 -4.80 -19.26
CA ALA A 310 -18.84 -4.87 -19.27
C ALA A 310 -19.49 -3.70 -18.54
N VAL A 311 -18.87 -3.22 -17.44
CA VAL A 311 -19.30 -2.02 -16.71
C VAL A 311 -18.97 -0.73 -17.48
N GLY A 312 -18.13 -0.79 -18.49
CA GLY A 312 -17.73 0.37 -19.31
C GLY A 312 -16.76 1.32 -18.61
N TRP A 313 -15.97 0.83 -17.64
CA TRP A 313 -14.99 1.68 -16.98
C TRP A 313 -13.93 2.18 -17.94
N ALA A 314 -13.59 3.47 -17.80
CA ALA A 314 -12.49 4.13 -18.49
C ALA A 314 -11.49 4.74 -17.49
N ASP A 315 -11.60 4.38 -16.21
CA ASP A 315 -10.79 4.89 -15.09
C ASP A 315 -9.68 3.91 -14.67
N HIS A 316 -8.99 4.24 -13.57
CA HIS A 316 -7.89 3.47 -13.01
C HIS A 316 -8.25 2.01 -12.67
N ARG A 317 -9.52 1.67 -12.39
CA ARG A 317 -9.93 0.28 -12.12
C ARG A 317 -9.81 -0.59 -13.38
N ARG A 318 -10.10 -0.02 -14.55
CA ARG A 318 -9.83 -0.68 -15.83
C ARG A 318 -8.34 -0.86 -16.05
N ALA A 319 -7.55 0.20 -15.78
CA ALA A 319 -6.09 0.13 -15.86
C ALA A 319 -5.53 -0.94 -14.92
N PHE A 320 -6.02 -1.01 -13.68
CA PHE A 320 -5.58 -1.99 -12.71
C PHE A 320 -5.91 -3.43 -13.12
N SER A 321 -7.05 -3.66 -13.79
CA SER A 321 -7.39 -4.96 -14.36
C SER A 321 -6.40 -5.38 -15.45
N HIS A 322 -6.00 -4.47 -16.34
CA HIS A 322 -4.95 -4.72 -17.33
C HIS A 322 -3.59 -4.98 -16.66
N PHE A 323 -3.21 -4.18 -15.65
CA PHE A 323 -1.97 -4.35 -14.90
C PHE A 323 -1.91 -5.72 -14.21
N ALA A 324 -2.98 -6.14 -13.54
CA ALA A 324 -3.07 -7.45 -12.89
C ALA A 324 -2.93 -8.59 -13.89
N LEU A 325 -3.59 -8.51 -15.05
CA LEU A 325 -3.49 -9.51 -16.11
C LEU A 325 -2.06 -9.58 -16.69
N GLY A 326 -1.43 -8.42 -16.96
CA GLY A 326 -0.04 -8.35 -17.39
C GLY A 326 0.91 -9.05 -16.41
N ARG A 327 0.77 -8.79 -15.12
CA ARG A 327 1.59 -9.44 -14.08
C ARG A 327 1.47 -10.97 -14.06
N LEU A 328 0.27 -11.49 -14.31
CA LEU A 328 0.01 -12.94 -14.24
C LEU A 328 0.30 -13.68 -15.54
N THR A 329 0.50 -12.96 -16.64
CA THR A 329 0.81 -13.55 -17.96
C THR A 329 2.26 -13.39 -18.38
N GLN A 330 3.03 -12.50 -17.75
CA GLN A 330 4.40 -12.16 -18.16
C GLN A 330 5.37 -13.38 -18.21
N ALA A 331 5.13 -14.42 -17.40
CA ALA A 331 5.95 -15.62 -17.42
C ALA A 331 5.60 -16.57 -18.58
N SER A 332 4.35 -16.56 -19.06
CA SER A 332 3.84 -17.47 -20.10
C SER A 332 3.73 -16.82 -21.47
N ASP A 333 3.48 -15.53 -21.52
CA ASP A 333 3.30 -14.73 -22.74
C ASP A 333 3.80 -13.29 -22.50
N PRO A 334 5.12 -13.06 -22.64
CA PRO A 334 5.73 -11.77 -22.37
C PRO A 334 5.22 -10.63 -23.27
N ASP A 335 4.97 -10.93 -24.55
CA ASP A 335 4.51 -9.91 -25.51
C ASP A 335 3.10 -9.45 -25.18
N PHE A 336 2.19 -10.39 -24.90
CA PHE A 336 0.85 -10.07 -24.43
C PHE A 336 0.88 -9.28 -23.10
N ALA A 337 1.75 -9.67 -22.17
CA ALA A 337 1.89 -8.96 -20.90
C ALA A 337 2.38 -7.53 -21.08
N GLN A 338 3.33 -7.30 -21.99
CA GLN A 338 3.81 -5.95 -22.32
C GLN A 338 2.67 -5.09 -22.89
N ASP A 339 1.83 -5.63 -23.77
CA ASP A 339 0.66 -4.93 -24.31
C ASP A 339 -0.36 -4.59 -23.20
N GLN A 340 -0.54 -5.50 -22.23
CA GLN A 340 -1.43 -5.23 -21.08
C GLN A 340 -0.88 -4.08 -20.22
N PHE A 341 0.43 -4.01 -19.94
CA PHE A 341 1.04 -2.90 -19.22
C PHE A 341 0.94 -1.58 -20.00
N ALA A 342 1.18 -1.60 -21.31
CA ALA A 342 1.04 -0.43 -22.17
C ALA A 342 -0.42 0.11 -22.16
N THR A 343 -1.39 -0.82 -22.23
CA THR A 343 -2.81 -0.48 -22.14
C THR A 343 -3.17 0.09 -20.75
N ALA A 344 -2.64 -0.50 -19.68
CA ALA A 344 -2.83 0.01 -18.32
C ALA A 344 -2.32 1.47 -18.21
N ASP A 345 -1.10 1.76 -18.73
CA ASP A 345 -0.54 3.13 -18.70
C ASP A 345 -1.43 4.13 -19.43
N GLN A 346 -2.02 3.75 -20.58
CA GLN A 346 -2.94 4.62 -21.34
C GLN A 346 -4.19 4.99 -20.52
N PHE A 347 -4.78 4.05 -19.78
CA PHE A 347 -5.93 4.34 -18.91
C PHE A 347 -5.51 5.16 -17.70
N TYR A 348 -4.38 4.85 -17.06
CA TYR A 348 -3.84 5.65 -15.97
C TYR A 348 -3.54 7.09 -16.42
N GLN A 349 -2.91 7.28 -17.58
CA GLN A 349 -2.59 8.61 -18.10
C GLN A 349 -3.82 9.52 -18.26
N ARG A 350 -4.98 8.94 -18.56
CA ARG A 350 -6.26 9.67 -18.72
C ARG A 350 -6.98 9.89 -17.39
N THR A 351 -6.52 9.26 -16.31
CA THR A 351 -7.16 9.33 -14.99
C THR A 351 -6.31 10.22 -14.07
N PRO A 352 -6.77 11.42 -13.66
CA PRO A 352 -6.02 12.27 -12.75
C PRO A 352 -5.77 11.60 -11.39
N GLY A 353 -4.59 11.82 -10.79
CA GLY A 353 -4.21 11.26 -9.49
C GLY A 353 -3.67 9.84 -9.55
N THR A 354 -3.21 9.38 -10.73
CA THR A 354 -2.66 8.04 -10.93
C THR A 354 -1.15 8.03 -11.23
N GLU A 355 -0.46 9.11 -10.88
CA GLU A 355 0.98 9.25 -11.15
C GLU A 355 1.80 8.11 -10.53
N LEU A 356 1.42 7.67 -9.32
CA LEU A 356 2.09 6.58 -8.65
C LEU A 356 1.80 5.23 -9.32
N HIS A 357 0.56 4.98 -9.75
CA HIS A 357 0.19 3.79 -10.53
C HIS A 357 1.00 3.69 -11.83
N ARG A 358 1.18 4.83 -12.51
CA ARG A 358 2.02 4.92 -13.71
C ARG A 358 3.48 4.59 -13.42
N ALA A 359 4.00 4.99 -12.26
CA ALA A 359 5.36 4.65 -11.86
C ALA A 359 5.56 3.14 -11.70
N PHE A 360 4.58 2.42 -11.15
CA PHE A 360 4.59 0.94 -11.11
C PHE A 360 4.53 0.33 -12.51
N THR A 361 3.70 0.87 -13.38
CA THR A 361 3.58 0.38 -14.76
C THR A 361 4.85 0.67 -15.56
N ALA A 362 5.45 1.84 -15.40
CA ALA A 362 6.71 2.22 -16.03
C ALA A 362 7.87 1.29 -15.62
N ALA A 363 7.92 0.84 -14.35
CA ALA A 363 8.90 -0.14 -13.92
C ALA A 363 8.78 -1.46 -14.70
N GLN A 364 7.55 -1.92 -14.99
CA GLN A 364 7.32 -3.11 -15.82
C GLN A 364 7.78 -2.88 -17.26
N LEU A 365 7.33 -1.81 -17.89
CA LEU A 365 7.69 -1.50 -19.28
C LEU A 365 9.18 -1.27 -19.48
N ALA A 366 9.85 -0.60 -18.52
CA ALA A 366 11.29 -0.41 -18.53
C ALA A 366 12.05 -1.74 -18.41
N SER A 367 11.52 -2.70 -17.66
CA SER A 367 12.11 -4.05 -17.57
C SER A 367 12.11 -4.77 -18.92
N TYR A 368 11.04 -4.64 -19.71
CA TYR A 368 11.00 -5.16 -21.09
C TYR A 368 12.00 -4.45 -22.00
N ALA A 369 12.07 -3.12 -21.92
CA ALA A 369 13.03 -2.34 -22.69
C ALA A 369 14.47 -2.74 -22.39
N ILE A 370 14.82 -2.96 -21.12
CA ILE A 370 16.15 -3.43 -20.69
C ILE A 370 16.43 -4.84 -21.23
N ALA A 371 15.48 -5.77 -21.10
CA ALA A 371 15.64 -7.13 -21.58
C ALA A 371 15.84 -7.22 -23.10
N GLN A 372 15.32 -6.24 -23.83
CA GLN A 372 15.47 -6.09 -25.28
C GLN A 372 16.73 -5.26 -25.67
N GLY A 373 17.56 -4.83 -24.71
CA GLY A 373 18.75 -4.03 -24.96
C GLY A 373 18.48 -2.55 -25.28
N ARG A 374 17.23 -2.08 -25.10
CA ARG A 374 16.79 -0.72 -25.44
C ARG A 374 16.99 0.21 -24.21
N GLY A 375 18.27 0.54 -23.92
CA GLY A 375 18.64 1.30 -22.72
C GLY A 375 18.04 2.73 -22.70
N GLU A 376 18.08 3.46 -23.82
CA GLU A 376 17.54 4.82 -23.89
C GLU A 376 16.02 4.82 -23.68
N ASP A 377 15.29 3.86 -24.25
CA ASP A 377 13.83 3.74 -24.05
C ASP A 377 13.51 3.50 -22.56
N ALA A 378 14.31 2.65 -21.88
CA ALA A 378 14.15 2.41 -20.46
C ALA A 378 14.41 3.66 -19.63
N LEU A 379 15.43 4.48 -19.98
CA LEU A 379 15.70 5.75 -19.31
C LEU A 379 14.55 6.75 -19.49
N MET A 380 13.96 6.83 -20.69
CA MET A 380 12.78 7.68 -20.94
C MET A 380 11.57 7.22 -20.12
N LEU A 381 11.33 5.92 -20.01
CA LEU A 381 10.24 5.37 -19.21
C LEU A 381 10.41 5.63 -17.70
N ILE A 382 11.63 5.53 -17.18
CA ILE A 382 11.91 5.66 -15.74
C ILE A 382 11.96 7.10 -15.28
N GLY A 383 12.59 7.98 -16.10
CA GLY A 383 12.96 9.34 -15.71
C GLY A 383 11.86 10.14 -15.00
N PRO A 384 10.63 10.24 -15.56
CA PRO A 384 9.53 11.02 -14.98
C PRO A 384 9.03 10.49 -13.61
N HIS A 385 9.34 9.23 -13.27
CA HIS A 385 8.73 8.53 -12.15
C HIS A 385 9.59 8.45 -10.88
N LEU A 386 10.88 8.78 -10.95
CA LEU A 386 11.76 8.80 -9.77
C LEU A 386 11.25 9.79 -8.71
N GLY A 387 11.00 11.03 -9.11
CA GLY A 387 10.45 12.04 -8.20
C GLY A 387 9.01 11.73 -7.73
N THR A 388 8.25 10.95 -8.51
CA THR A 388 6.94 10.48 -8.09
C THR A 388 7.06 9.45 -6.97
N ALA A 389 7.91 8.41 -7.12
CA ALA A 389 8.14 7.42 -6.08
C ALA A 389 8.68 8.05 -4.78
N GLU A 390 9.54 9.07 -4.88
CA GLU A 390 10.05 9.82 -3.74
C GLU A 390 8.94 10.64 -3.06
N ARG A 391 8.14 11.39 -3.82
CA ARG A 391 7.05 12.23 -3.30
C ARG A 391 5.98 11.43 -2.56
N PHE A 392 5.67 10.24 -3.04
CA PHE A 392 4.73 9.31 -2.40
C PHE A 392 5.40 8.35 -1.40
N GLU A 393 6.65 8.60 -1.08
CA GLU A 393 7.44 7.87 -0.08
C GLU A 393 7.47 6.34 -0.30
N ASN A 394 7.47 5.88 -1.55
CA ASN A 394 7.56 4.45 -1.85
C ASN A 394 9.00 4.04 -2.11
N ALA A 395 9.72 3.63 -1.05
CA ALA A 395 11.15 3.30 -1.12
C ALA A 395 11.43 2.04 -1.95
N ALA A 396 10.56 1.06 -1.90
CA ALA A 396 10.70 -0.16 -2.69
C ALA A 396 10.60 0.13 -4.19
N LEU A 397 9.64 0.95 -4.59
CA LEU A 397 9.49 1.39 -5.97
C LEU A 397 10.65 2.29 -6.40
N LEU A 398 11.04 3.26 -5.56
CA LEU A 398 12.16 4.16 -5.85
C LEU A 398 13.47 3.37 -6.05
N ALA A 399 13.76 2.42 -5.16
CA ALA A 399 14.92 1.54 -5.29
C ALA A 399 14.86 0.71 -6.59
N THR A 400 13.68 0.15 -6.91
CA THR A 400 13.50 -0.62 -8.15
C THR A 400 13.75 0.25 -9.39
N LEU A 401 13.17 1.45 -9.46
CA LEU A 401 13.37 2.38 -10.57
C LEU A 401 14.83 2.80 -10.70
N GLN A 402 15.53 3.05 -9.58
CA GLN A 402 16.97 3.36 -9.61
C GLN A 402 17.81 2.15 -10.06
N MET A 403 17.50 0.93 -9.62
CA MET A 403 18.20 -0.27 -10.08
C MET A 403 18.00 -0.49 -11.59
N LEU A 404 16.75 -0.37 -12.08
CA LEU A 404 16.46 -0.43 -13.53
C LEU A 404 17.18 0.67 -14.29
N ARG A 405 17.22 1.90 -13.75
CA ARG A 405 17.99 3.01 -14.35
C ARG A 405 19.48 2.69 -14.47
N ALA A 406 20.06 2.04 -13.44
CA ALA A 406 21.45 1.65 -13.47
C ALA A 406 21.73 0.62 -14.59
N GLU A 407 20.86 -0.37 -14.79
CA GLU A 407 20.97 -1.32 -15.89
C GLU A 407 20.83 -0.64 -17.27
N ALA A 408 19.88 0.29 -17.40
CA ALA A 408 19.68 1.05 -18.63
C ALA A 408 20.88 1.96 -18.96
N LEU A 409 21.51 2.56 -17.95
CA LEU A 409 22.73 3.37 -18.11
C LEU A 409 23.93 2.51 -18.55
N GLU A 410 24.05 1.29 -18.05
CA GLU A 410 25.10 0.36 -18.52
C GLU A 410 24.89 -0.02 -20.00
N LEU A 411 23.65 -0.27 -20.43
CA LEU A 411 23.30 -0.55 -21.82
C LEU A 411 23.65 0.62 -22.77
N THR A 412 23.64 1.85 -22.27
CA THR A 412 24.00 3.06 -23.06
C THR A 412 25.46 3.46 -22.90
N GLY A 413 26.30 2.63 -22.24
CA GLY A 413 27.72 2.89 -22.03
C GLY A 413 28.05 3.88 -20.91
N ARG A 414 27.07 4.37 -20.16
CA ARG A 414 27.21 5.33 -19.04
C ARG A 414 27.57 4.64 -17.73
N VAL A 415 28.63 3.83 -17.73
CA VAL A 415 29.00 2.91 -16.63
C VAL A 415 29.30 3.62 -15.31
N ALA A 416 29.95 4.79 -15.35
CA ALA A 416 30.25 5.54 -14.12
C ALA A 416 28.99 6.04 -13.42
N GLU A 417 28.04 6.56 -14.18
CA GLU A 417 26.73 7.00 -13.66
C GLU A 417 25.90 5.80 -13.16
N ALA A 418 25.92 4.69 -13.89
CA ALA A 418 25.24 3.46 -13.48
C ALA A 418 25.71 2.99 -12.09
N ARG A 419 27.02 3.01 -11.82
CA ARG A 419 27.60 2.65 -10.52
C ARG A 419 27.09 3.57 -9.40
N SER A 420 27.08 4.88 -9.65
CA SER A 420 26.59 5.87 -8.68
C SER A 420 25.11 5.65 -8.36
N VAL A 421 24.26 5.49 -9.38
CA VAL A 421 22.81 5.26 -9.21
C VAL A 421 22.55 3.94 -8.49
N ARG A 422 23.30 2.88 -8.84
CA ARG A 422 23.17 1.57 -8.18
C ARG A 422 23.52 1.67 -6.70
N LEU A 423 24.62 2.36 -6.35
CA LEU A 423 25.01 2.57 -4.95
C LEU A 423 23.93 3.36 -4.19
N ASP A 424 23.39 4.42 -4.81
CA ASP A 424 22.31 5.23 -4.23
C ASP A 424 21.04 4.43 -3.96
N SER A 425 20.70 3.50 -4.84
CA SER A 425 19.51 2.64 -4.70
C SER A 425 19.54 1.75 -3.45
N LEU A 426 20.75 1.36 -2.97
CA LEU A 426 20.89 0.42 -1.84
C LEU A 426 20.34 0.97 -0.53
N GLY A 427 20.51 2.28 -0.26
CA GLY A 427 19.96 2.90 0.93
C GLY A 427 18.42 2.88 0.95
N TRP A 428 17.78 3.12 -0.19
CA TRP A 428 16.33 3.01 -0.37
C TRP A 428 15.87 1.55 -0.32
N ALA A 429 16.63 0.65 -0.95
CA ALA A 429 16.32 -0.79 -0.96
C ALA A 429 16.30 -1.38 0.45
N ARG A 430 17.19 -0.93 1.34
CA ARG A 430 17.18 -1.36 2.75
C ARG A 430 15.91 -0.95 3.48
N TYR A 431 15.36 0.22 3.19
CA TYR A 431 14.08 0.62 3.75
C TYR A 431 12.91 -0.14 3.08
N GLY A 432 12.93 -0.25 1.75
CA GLY A 432 11.85 -0.85 0.98
C GLY A 432 11.75 -2.38 1.08
N TYR A 433 12.89 -3.08 1.11
CA TYR A 433 12.96 -4.55 1.12
C TYR A 433 13.46 -5.15 2.44
N GLY A 434 14.05 -4.33 3.32
CA GLY A 434 14.50 -4.75 4.64
C GLY A 434 15.87 -5.42 4.63
N ALA A 435 15.91 -6.71 4.94
CA ALA A 435 17.16 -7.46 5.17
C ALA A 435 18.10 -7.48 3.95
N ASP A 436 19.41 -7.50 4.20
CA ASP A 436 20.44 -7.50 3.16
C ASP A 436 20.27 -8.60 2.10
N TRP A 437 19.81 -9.78 2.52
CA TRP A 437 19.56 -10.88 1.58
C TRP A 437 18.42 -10.54 0.59
N ALA A 438 17.38 -9.84 1.03
CA ALA A 438 16.26 -9.42 0.19
C ALA A 438 16.70 -8.33 -0.79
N VAL A 439 17.50 -7.37 -0.33
CA VAL A 439 18.12 -6.34 -1.20
C VAL A 439 19.00 -6.99 -2.27
N ARG A 440 19.85 -7.95 -1.89
CA ARG A 440 20.70 -8.68 -2.84
C ARG A 440 19.89 -9.53 -3.83
N ALA A 441 18.80 -10.13 -3.37
CA ALA A 441 17.89 -10.86 -4.24
C ALA A 441 17.26 -9.94 -5.31
N LYS A 442 16.83 -8.73 -4.89
CA LYS A 442 16.27 -7.73 -5.81
C LYS A 442 17.30 -7.21 -6.81
N LEU A 443 18.53 -6.97 -6.37
CA LEU A 443 19.65 -6.59 -7.27
C LEU A 443 19.91 -7.66 -8.33
N ARG A 444 19.94 -8.94 -7.94
CA ARG A 444 20.13 -10.04 -8.90
C ARG A 444 18.96 -10.15 -9.87
N GLU A 445 17.73 -10.03 -9.35
CA GLU A 445 16.51 -10.05 -10.18
C GLU A 445 16.56 -8.97 -11.28
N VAL A 446 16.88 -7.74 -10.89
CA VAL A 446 16.98 -6.63 -11.85
C VAL A 446 18.20 -6.77 -12.77
N GLY A 447 19.35 -7.18 -12.21
CA GLY A 447 20.58 -7.41 -13.01
C GLY A 447 20.41 -8.48 -14.08
N ALA A 448 19.63 -9.52 -13.80
CA ALA A 448 19.38 -10.60 -14.74
C ALA A 448 18.51 -10.19 -15.96
N LEU A 449 17.91 -9.01 -15.95
CA LEU A 449 17.20 -8.46 -17.12
C LEU A 449 18.18 -8.01 -18.21
N SER A 450 19.39 -7.60 -17.83
CA SER A 450 20.34 -7.00 -18.76
C SER A 450 21.00 -8.07 -19.67
N PRO A 451 20.93 -7.93 -21.00
CA PRO A 451 21.60 -8.83 -21.91
C PRO A 451 23.14 -8.79 -21.80
N LEU A 452 23.70 -7.75 -21.16
CA LEU A 452 25.13 -7.62 -20.93
C LEU A 452 25.66 -8.58 -19.85
N LYS A 453 24.81 -9.03 -18.93
CA LYS A 453 25.20 -9.84 -17.77
C LYS A 453 25.02 -11.34 -17.98
N GLY A 454 24.28 -11.76 -19.03
CA GLY A 454 24.01 -13.16 -19.30
C GLY A 454 23.16 -13.85 -18.21
N PRO A 455 22.83 -15.15 -18.35
CA PRO A 455 21.99 -15.89 -17.39
C PRO A 455 22.66 -16.16 -16.04
N ASN A 456 23.95 -15.85 -15.87
CA ASN A 456 24.76 -16.10 -14.67
C ASN A 456 25.42 -14.82 -14.11
N GLY A 457 24.97 -13.63 -14.49
CA GLY A 457 25.51 -12.33 -14.07
C GLY A 457 25.10 -11.85 -12.69
#